data_460f8f04fecc6b31181d27c87fa77fd9
#
_entry.id   460f8f04fecc6b31181d27c87fa77fd9
#
_cell.length_a   1.000
_cell.length_b   1.000
_cell.length_c   1.000
_cell.angle_alpha   90.00
_cell.angle_beta   90.00
_cell.angle_gamma   90.00
#
_symmetry.space_group_name_H-M   'P 1'
#
loop_
_entity.id
_entity.type
_entity.pdbx_description
1 polymer ?
#
loop_
_entity_poly.entity_id
_entity_poly.type
_entity_poly.pdbx_seq_one_letter_code
_entity_poly.pdbx_strand_id
1 'polypeptide(L)'
;KGFVLIDANATVAIRNKEKSLLASGIITVGGSFNRGDTISVVVLNPIEQSNIEVARGLSNYNSIDLLKIAGKSSAEIKKEFPNMICEEVIHKDNLVVIK
;
A
#
# COMPACT_ATOMS: atom_id res chain seq x y z
N LYS A 1 -2.52 -10.98 -7.15
CA LYS A 1 -3.81 -11.35 -6.56
C LYS A 1 -4.68 -10.16 -6.19
N GLY A 2 -4.08 -9.05 -5.91
CA GLY A 2 -4.82 -7.83 -5.62
C GLY A 2 -3.94 -6.62 -5.83
N PHE A 3 -4.50 -5.45 -5.52
CA PHE A 3 -3.76 -4.21 -5.69
C PHE A 3 -4.13 -3.20 -4.61
N VAL A 4 -3.26 -2.19 -4.46
CA VAL A 4 -3.54 -1.00 -3.66
C VAL A 4 -3.35 0.21 -4.56
N LEU A 5 -4.29 1.15 -4.48
CA LEU A 5 -4.19 2.44 -5.17
C LEU A 5 -3.60 3.43 -4.18
N ILE A 6 -2.51 4.08 -4.55
CA ILE A 6 -1.79 5.01 -3.67
C ILE A 6 -1.86 6.43 -4.20
N ASP A 7 -1.59 7.39 -3.30
CA ASP A 7 -1.58 8.81 -3.67
C ASP A 7 -0.21 9.25 -4.21
N ALA A 8 -0.13 10.50 -4.66
CA ALA A 8 1.10 11.05 -5.24
C ALA A 8 2.26 11.08 -4.23
N ASN A 9 1.98 11.40 -2.98
CA ASN A 9 3.02 11.47 -1.95
C ASN A 9 3.63 10.10 -1.68
N ALA A 10 2.79 9.07 -1.60
CA ALA A 10 3.27 7.70 -1.42
C ALA A 10 4.08 7.24 -2.63
N THR A 11 3.65 7.63 -3.84
CA THR A 11 4.38 7.30 -5.07
C THR A 11 5.80 7.87 -5.04
N VAL A 12 5.94 9.13 -4.66
CA VAL A 12 7.26 9.77 -4.55
C VAL A 12 8.12 9.04 -3.51
N ALA A 13 7.55 8.70 -2.37
CA ALA A 13 8.28 8.03 -1.29
C ALA A 13 8.84 6.68 -1.73
N ILE A 14 8.04 5.85 -2.39
CA ILE A 14 8.50 4.52 -2.80
C ILE A 14 9.47 4.57 -3.98
N ARG A 15 9.33 5.54 -4.88
CA ARG A 15 10.24 5.71 -6.02
C ARG A 15 11.66 6.06 -5.60
N ASN A 16 11.81 6.71 -4.47
CA ASN A 16 13.13 7.03 -3.92
C ASN A 16 13.80 5.79 -3.30
N LYS A 17 13.12 4.65 -3.27
CA LYS A 17 13.66 3.35 -2.82
C LYS A 17 14.10 3.30 -1.37
N GLU A 18 13.84 4.33 -0.61
CA GLU A 18 14.26 4.41 0.79
C GLU A 18 13.09 4.30 1.76
N LYS A 19 11.87 4.26 1.23
CA LYS A 19 10.67 4.28 2.06
C LYS A 19 9.80 3.06 1.81
N SER A 20 9.24 2.55 2.89
CA SER A 20 8.22 1.51 2.82
C SER A 20 6.87 2.13 2.49
N LEU A 21 5.95 1.30 1.97
CA LEU A 21 4.58 1.76 1.74
C LEU A 21 3.82 1.72 3.06
N LEU A 22 3.28 2.86 3.45
CA LEU A 22 2.50 3.01 4.68
C LEU A 22 1.00 3.09 4.36
N ALA A 23 0.18 2.71 5.33
CA ALA A 23 -1.28 2.72 5.18
C ALA A 23 -1.83 4.11 4.86
N SER A 24 -1.22 5.16 5.40
CA SER A 24 -1.68 6.54 5.17
C SER A 24 -1.64 6.95 3.70
N GLY A 25 -0.80 6.30 2.90
CA GLY A 25 -0.71 6.59 1.46
C GLY A 25 -1.67 5.81 0.59
N ILE A 26 -2.49 4.94 1.17
CA ILE A 26 -3.39 4.09 0.41
C ILE A 26 -4.76 4.76 0.28
N ILE A 27 -5.24 4.88 -0.97
CA ILE A 27 -6.55 5.43 -1.27
C ILE A 27 -7.60 4.33 -1.23
N THR A 28 -7.33 3.20 -1.86
CA THR A 28 -8.25 2.06 -1.86
C THR A 28 -7.50 0.75 -2.08
N VAL A 29 -8.18 -0.34 -1.77
CA VAL A 29 -7.66 -1.71 -1.88
C VAL A 29 -8.59 -2.48 -2.79
N GLY A 30 -8.04 -3.21 -3.74
CA GLY A 30 -8.83 -4.04 -4.66
C GLY A 30 -8.38 -5.48 -4.63
N GLY A 31 -9.30 -6.38 -4.95
CA GLY A 31 -9.04 -7.80 -4.98
C GLY A 31 -9.05 -8.43 -3.60
N SER A 32 -8.67 -9.70 -3.56
CA SER A 32 -8.62 -10.48 -2.32
C SER A 32 -7.26 -11.15 -2.22
N PHE A 33 -6.57 -10.91 -1.12
CA PHE A 33 -5.22 -11.46 -0.90
C PHE A 33 -4.97 -11.68 0.57
N ASN A 34 -3.99 -12.52 0.84
CA ASN A 34 -3.57 -12.84 2.19
C ASN A 34 -2.22 -12.18 2.50
N ARG A 35 -1.90 -12.12 3.79
CA ARG A 35 -0.59 -11.69 4.23
C ARG A 35 0.48 -12.56 3.55
N GLY A 36 1.51 -11.93 3.00
CA GLY A 36 2.58 -12.61 2.28
C GLY A 36 2.34 -12.76 0.79
N ASP A 37 1.15 -12.45 0.30
CA ASP A 37 0.88 -12.47 -1.14
C ASP A 37 1.51 -11.25 -1.81
N THR A 38 1.94 -11.44 -3.04
CA THR A 38 2.41 -10.33 -3.87
C THR A 38 1.23 -9.55 -4.39
N ILE A 39 1.25 -8.24 -4.16
CA ILE A 39 0.20 -7.34 -4.64
C ILE A 39 0.81 -6.25 -5.52
N SER A 40 -0.03 -5.69 -6.36
CA SER A 40 0.34 -4.59 -7.25
C SER A 40 0.11 -3.26 -6.55
N VAL A 41 1.03 -2.33 -6.76
CA VAL A 41 0.89 -0.95 -6.27
C VAL A 41 0.64 -0.08 -7.49
N VAL A 42 -0.53 0.57 -7.52
CA VAL A 42 -0.96 1.34 -8.68
C VAL A 42 -1.26 2.78 -8.30
N VAL A 43 -1.13 3.66 -9.30
CA VAL A 43 -1.54 5.06 -9.20
C VAL A 43 -2.52 5.37 -10.32
N LEU A 44 -3.41 6.32 -10.07
CA LEU A 44 -4.31 6.78 -11.11
C LEU A 44 -3.60 7.77 -12.03
N ASN A 45 -3.65 7.51 -13.33
CA ASN A 45 -3.22 8.49 -14.31
C ASN A 45 -4.41 9.41 -14.61
N PRO A 46 -4.35 10.69 -14.21
CA PRO A 46 -5.50 11.58 -14.35
C PRO A 46 -5.81 11.94 -15.82
N ILE A 47 -4.83 11.81 -16.70
CA ILE A 47 -5.02 12.12 -18.13
C ILE A 47 -5.76 10.99 -18.82
N GLU A 48 -5.32 9.75 -18.61
CA GLU A 48 -5.90 8.57 -19.24
C GLU A 48 -7.00 7.92 -18.40
N GLN A 49 -7.16 8.36 -17.16
CA GLN A 49 -8.11 7.81 -16.19
C GLN A 49 -7.97 6.30 -16.03
N SER A 50 -6.73 5.83 -16.05
CA SER A 50 -6.39 4.42 -15.90
C SER A 50 -5.40 4.24 -14.76
N ASN A 51 -5.37 3.03 -14.19
CA ASN A 51 -4.42 2.69 -13.16
C ASN A 51 -3.11 2.24 -13.80
N ILE A 52 -2.01 2.77 -13.29
CA ILE A 52 -0.67 2.42 -13.73
C ILE A 52 0.04 1.71 -12.60
N GLU A 53 0.55 0.51 -12.85
CA GLU A 53 1.36 -0.21 -11.88
C GLU A 53 2.72 0.45 -11.75
N VAL A 54 3.07 0.85 -10.52
CA VAL A 54 4.37 1.50 -10.25
C VAL A 54 5.28 0.63 -9.40
N ALA A 55 4.75 -0.38 -8.74
CA ALA A 55 5.53 -1.28 -7.91
C ALA A 55 4.77 -2.57 -7.64
N ARG A 56 5.49 -3.55 -7.09
CA ARG A 56 4.92 -4.80 -6.58
C ARG A 56 5.63 -5.17 -5.30
N GLY A 57 4.95 -5.86 -4.43
CA GLY A 57 5.59 -6.31 -3.21
C GLY A 57 4.75 -7.26 -2.39
N LEU A 58 5.37 -7.82 -1.37
CA LEU A 58 4.69 -8.72 -0.43
C LEU A 58 3.93 -7.91 0.59
N SER A 59 2.63 -8.16 0.68
CA SER A 59 1.77 -7.46 1.63
C SER A 59 1.96 -7.99 3.05
N ASN A 60 2.05 -7.08 4.02
CA ASN A 60 2.10 -7.42 5.44
C ASN A 60 0.71 -7.59 6.04
N TYR A 61 -0.34 -7.35 5.25
CA TYR A 61 -1.74 -7.47 5.68
C TYR A 61 -2.54 -8.24 4.66
N ASN A 62 -3.61 -8.90 5.13
CA ASN A 62 -4.62 -9.40 4.19
C ASN A 62 -5.49 -8.23 3.72
N SER A 63 -6.26 -8.45 2.65
CA SER A 63 -7.07 -7.39 2.03
C SER A 63 -8.12 -6.83 2.98
N ILE A 64 -8.70 -7.66 3.83
CA ILE A 64 -9.75 -7.24 4.77
C ILE A 64 -9.19 -6.28 5.81
N ASP A 65 -8.06 -6.65 6.43
CA ASP A 65 -7.41 -5.81 7.43
C ASP A 65 -6.88 -4.52 6.82
N LEU A 66 -6.35 -4.61 5.60
CA LEU A 66 -5.80 -3.45 4.92
C LEU A 66 -6.89 -2.42 4.61
N LEU A 67 -8.10 -2.88 4.25
CA LEU A 67 -9.24 -1.98 4.05
C LEU A 67 -9.58 -1.19 5.32
N LYS A 68 -9.38 -1.79 6.48
CA LYS A 68 -9.68 -1.13 7.75
C LYS A 68 -8.73 0.02 8.07
N ILE A 69 -7.48 -0.08 7.61
CA ILE A 69 -6.43 0.89 7.96
C ILE A 69 -6.03 1.79 6.78
N ALA A 70 -6.53 1.51 5.59
CA ALA A 70 -6.18 2.31 4.41
C ALA A 70 -6.50 3.79 4.63
N GLY A 71 -5.52 4.65 4.35
CA GLY A 71 -5.65 6.08 4.52
C GLY A 71 -5.48 6.60 5.94
N LYS A 72 -5.26 5.72 6.90
CA LYS A 72 -5.11 6.13 8.31
C LYS A 72 -3.64 6.33 8.67
N SER A 73 -3.38 7.30 9.55
CA SER A 73 -2.04 7.53 10.08
C SER A 73 -1.68 6.45 11.10
N SER A 74 -0.38 6.33 11.40
CA SER A 74 0.10 5.38 12.42
C SER A 74 -0.59 5.60 13.77
N ALA A 75 -0.78 6.87 14.16
CA ALA A 75 -1.44 7.20 15.42
C ALA A 75 -2.89 6.72 15.45
N GLU A 76 -3.61 6.90 14.34
CA GLU A 76 -4.99 6.44 14.22
C GLU A 76 -5.09 4.91 14.27
N ILE A 77 -4.17 4.22 13.62
CA ILE A 77 -4.13 2.76 13.62
C ILE A 77 -3.89 2.23 15.03
N LYS A 78 -2.95 2.80 15.75
CA LYS A 78 -2.66 2.40 17.13
C LYS A 78 -3.86 2.61 18.05
N LYS A 79 -4.60 3.68 17.84
CA LYS A 79 -5.76 4.02 18.64
C LYS A 79 -6.94 3.09 18.36
N GLU A 80 -7.24 2.84 17.08
CA GLU A 80 -8.41 2.06 16.68
C GLU A 80 -8.14 0.56 16.62
N PHE A 81 -6.92 0.18 16.25
CA PHE A 81 -6.54 -1.21 16.04
C PHE A 81 -5.22 -1.53 16.74
N PRO A 82 -5.22 -1.57 18.07
CA PRO A 82 -3.97 -1.75 18.83
C PRO A 82 -3.26 -3.09 18.55
N ASN A 83 -3.97 -4.06 17.98
CA ASN A 83 -3.38 -5.35 17.62
C ASN A 83 -2.66 -5.32 16.27
N MET A 84 -2.83 -4.27 15.51
CA MET A 84 -2.14 -4.10 14.23
C MET A 84 -0.86 -3.31 14.48
N ILE A 85 0.22 -4.01 14.77
CA ILE A 85 1.47 -3.39 15.21
C ILE A 85 2.41 -3.02 14.07
N CYS A 86 2.17 -3.53 12.85
CA CYS A 86 3.01 -3.25 11.70
C CYS A 86 2.47 -2.04 10.93
N GLU A 87 3.24 -0.96 10.88
CA GLU A 87 2.84 0.26 10.16
C GLU A 87 3.08 0.16 8.67
N GLU A 88 4.00 -0.72 8.26
CA GLU A 88 4.39 -0.85 6.88
C GLU A 88 3.50 -1.87 6.17
N VAL A 89 2.78 -1.41 5.16
CA VAL A 89 1.94 -2.29 4.33
C VAL A 89 2.83 -3.20 3.48
N ILE A 90 3.86 -2.60 2.87
CA ILE A 90 4.91 -3.35 2.16
C ILE A 90 6.24 -2.79 2.64
N HIS A 91 7.09 -3.65 3.20
CA HIS A 91 8.42 -3.25 3.65
C HIS A 91 9.28 -2.89 2.42
N LYS A 92 10.11 -1.88 2.56
CA LYS A 92 10.96 -1.40 1.46
C LYS A 92 11.80 -2.51 0.81
N ASP A 93 12.25 -3.48 1.61
CA ASP A 93 13.07 -4.59 1.12
C ASP A 93 12.26 -5.60 0.30
N ASN A 94 10.94 -5.59 0.46
CA ASN A 94 10.02 -6.46 -0.26
C ASN A 94 9.28 -5.74 -1.38
N LEU A 95 9.66 -4.50 -1.66
CA LEU A 95 9.00 -3.66 -2.64
C LEU A 95 9.90 -3.53 -3.88
N VAL A 96 9.36 -3.92 -5.03
CA VAL A 96 10.06 -3.80 -6.32
C VAL A 96 9.40 -2.68 -7.10
N VAL A 97 10.13 -1.62 -7.35
CA VAL A 97 9.63 -0.47 -8.11
C VAL A 97 9.74 -0.76 -9.60
N ILE A 98 8.65 -0.53 -10.32
CA ILE A 98 8.57 -0.74 -11.77
C ILE A 98 8.76 0.62 -12.44
N LYS A 99 9.64 0.65 -13.40
CA LYS A 99 9.91 1.88 -14.16
C LYS A 99 9.07 1.98 -15.41
#